data_7b5f71fee7ee9ac1094f5ad4389cfe3c
#
_entry.id   7b5f71fee7ee9ac1094f5ad4389cfe3c
#
_cell.length_a   1.000
_cell.length_b   1.000
_cell.length_c   1.000
_cell.angle_alpha   90.00
_cell.angle_beta   90.00
_cell.angle_gamma   90.00
#
_symmetry.space_group_name_H-M   'P 1'
#
loop_
_entity.id
_entity.type
_entity.pdbx_description
1 polymer ?
#
loop_
_entity_poly.entity_id
_entity_poly.type
_entity_poly.pdbx_seq_one_letter_code
_entity_poly.pdbx_strand_id
1 'polypeptide(L)'
;TVAALQRVFGVVSICPVIRLNDSAYETIAAESVRFLKEISAGTEQSFKVFTRRIDKSYPGTSEEISASLGGVILEACPNLHVDVRNPELKFNVEIRNEGVLLYALSIPGPGGMPVGTAGKAMLLLSGGIDSPVAGYMIAKRGVYLEATYFHAPPYTSERAKQKVVDL
;
A
#
# COMPACT_ATOMS: atom_id res chain seq x y z
N THR A 1 3.99 9.80 6.35
CA THR A 1 3.34 8.67 6.47
C THR A 1 3.30 7.87 5.24
N VAL A 2 2.47 8.03 4.21
CA VAL A 2 2.53 7.19 3.00
C VAL A 2 3.89 7.26 2.35
N ALA A 3 4.43 8.46 2.09
CA ALA A 3 5.74 8.65 1.49
C ALA A 3 6.90 8.00 2.28
N ALA A 4 6.81 7.90 3.60
CA ALA A 4 7.78 7.19 4.40
C ALA A 4 7.67 5.67 4.21
N LEU A 5 6.45 5.12 4.19
CA LEU A 5 6.20 3.70 3.95
C LEU A 5 6.62 3.25 2.55
N GLN A 6 6.50 4.13 1.55
CA GLN A 6 6.98 3.87 0.18
C GLN A 6 8.52 3.77 0.07
N ARG A 7 9.25 4.01 1.14
CA ARG A 7 10.71 3.84 1.23
C ARG A 7 11.15 2.63 2.05
N VAL A 8 10.19 1.86 2.60
CA VAL A 8 10.48 0.72 3.48
C VAL A 8 10.43 -0.56 2.68
N PHE A 9 11.58 -1.22 2.52
CA PHE A 9 11.64 -2.53 1.87
C PHE A 9 10.80 -3.56 2.62
N GLY A 10 10.14 -4.45 1.87
CA GLY A 10 9.17 -5.41 2.38
C GLY A 10 7.71 -4.92 2.32
N VAL A 11 7.48 -3.61 2.20
CA VAL A 11 6.13 -3.08 2.00
C VAL A 11 5.73 -3.25 0.54
N VAL A 12 4.73 -4.08 0.27
CA VAL A 12 4.23 -4.36 -1.08
C VAL A 12 3.20 -3.33 -1.52
N SER A 13 2.25 -3.02 -0.63
CA SER A 13 1.21 -2.03 -0.87
C SER A 13 0.78 -1.34 0.42
N ILE A 14 0.26 -0.13 0.27
CA ILE A 14 -0.25 0.71 1.34
C ILE A 14 -1.68 1.05 0.98
N CYS A 15 -2.63 0.62 1.83
CA CYS A 15 -4.05 0.89 1.63
C CYS A 15 -4.53 1.82 2.74
N PRO A 16 -4.78 3.11 2.47
CA PRO A 16 -5.48 3.96 3.42
C PRO A 16 -6.88 3.40 3.67
N VAL A 17 -7.25 3.23 4.94
CA VAL A 17 -8.52 2.62 5.32
C VAL A 17 -9.37 3.55 6.18
N ILE A 18 -10.70 3.47 6.04
CA ILE A 18 -11.65 3.90 7.05
C ILE A 18 -11.95 2.70 7.94
N ARG A 19 -11.81 2.88 9.24
CA ARG A 19 -12.16 1.85 10.22
C ARG A 19 -13.49 2.19 10.88
N LEU A 20 -14.42 1.24 10.81
CA LEU A 20 -15.69 1.29 11.52
C LEU A 20 -15.60 0.36 12.74
N ASN A 21 -16.02 0.85 13.90
CA ASN A 21 -16.09 0.05 15.11
C ASN A 21 -17.41 -0.73 15.18
N ASP A 22 -18.44 -0.26 14.47
CA ASP A 22 -19.72 -0.92 14.34
C ASP A 22 -19.74 -1.77 13.06
N SER A 23 -20.16 -3.00 13.18
CA SER A 23 -20.28 -3.98 12.08
C SER A 23 -21.73 -4.17 11.61
N ALA A 24 -22.69 -3.36 12.08
CA ALA A 24 -24.05 -3.38 11.56
C ALA A 24 -24.07 -3.11 10.06
N TYR A 25 -24.86 -3.88 9.32
CA TYR A 25 -24.92 -3.76 7.85
C TYR A 25 -25.31 -2.36 7.41
N GLU A 26 -26.25 -1.73 8.10
CA GLU A 26 -26.72 -0.37 7.82
C GLU A 26 -25.60 0.67 7.96
N THR A 27 -24.74 0.51 8.97
CA THR A 27 -23.55 1.37 9.17
C THR A 27 -22.55 1.17 8.05
N ILE A 28 -22.28 -0.10 7.69
CA ILE A 28 -21.35 -0.42 6.57
C ILE A 28 -21.87 0.17 5.27
N ALA A 29 -23.17 0.02 4.97
CA ALA A 29 -23.80 0.52 3.76
C ALA A 29 -23.73 2.07 3.68
N ALA A 30 -24.11 2.77 4.75
CA ALA A 30 -24.09 4.23 4.81
C ALA A 30 -22.66 4.78 4.63
N GLU A 31 -21.68 4.21 5.32
CA GLU A 31 -20.29 4.64 5.22
C GLU A 31 -19.66 4.28 3.87
N SER A 32 -20.07 3.16 3.26
CA SER A 32 -19.64 2.79 1.91
C SER A 32 -20.12 3.80 0.86
N VAL A 33 -21.38 4.22 0.95
CA VAL A 33 -21.94 5.25 0.07
C VAL A 33 -21.21 6.59 0.28
N ARG A 34 -21.00 7.00 1.55
CA ARG A 34 -20.29 8.23 1.87
C ARG A 34 -18.87 8.23 1.29
N PHE A 35 -18.14 7.16 1.51
CA PHE A 35 -16.78 6.98 1.03
C PHE A 35 -16.68 7.02 -0.50
N LEU A 36 -17.56 6.30 -1.20
CA LEU A 36 -17.54 6.27 -2.66
C LEU A 36 -17.99 7.60 -3.29
N LYS A 37 -18.93 8.34 -2.70
CA LYS A 37 -19.26 9.70 -3.11
C LYS A 37 -18.06 10.65 -3.00
N GLU A 38 -17.29 10.53 -1.92
CA GLU A 38 -16.11 11.35 -1.70
C GLU A 38 -15.01 11.06 -2.73
N ILE A 39 -14.66 9.79 -2.95
CA ILE A 39 -13.56 9.43 -3.86
C ILE A 39 -13.91 9.56 -5.34
N SER A 40 -15.17 9.35 -5.73
CA SER A 40 -15.59 9.52 -7.13
C SER A 40 -15.75 10.97 -7.51
N ALA A 41 -15.97 11.86 -6.54
CA ALA A 41 -16.16 13.30 -6.73
C ALA A 41 -17.17 13.65 -7.86
N GLY A 42 -18.18 12.80 -8.08
CA GLY A 42 -19.17 12.94 -9.15
C GLY A 42 -18.69 12.54 -10.54
N THR A 43 -17.47 12.02 -10.69
CA THR A 43 -16.96 11.52 -11.97
C THR A 43 -17.62 10.17 -12.29
N GLU A 44 -17.96 9.98 -13.57
CA GLU A 44 -18.48 8.70 -14.04
C GLU A 44 -17.37 7.64 -14.01
N GLN A 45 -17.57 6.56 -13.25
CA GLN A 45 -16.57 5.50 -13.05
C GLN A 45 -17.23 4.13 -12.87
N SER A 46 -16.52 3.11 -13.31
CA SER A 46 -16.90 1.72 -13.02
C SER A 46 -16.37 1.29 -11.64
N PHE A 47 -17.16 0.47 -10.93
CA PHE A 47 -16.75 -0.06 -9.65
C PHE A 47 -17.13 -1.52 -9.46
N LYS A 48 -16.47 -2.16 -8.47
CA LYS A 48 -16.86 -3.47 -7.93
C LYS A 48 -16.58 -3.50 -6.45
N VAL A 49 -17.53 -4.07 -5.70
CA VAL A 49 -17.37 -4.36 -4.27
C VAL A 49 -16.69 -5.71 -4.08
N PHE A 50 -15.66 -5.75 -3.25
CA PHE A 50 -14.97 -6.95 -2.81
C PHE A 50 -15.10 -7.08 -1.31
N THR A 51 -15.95 -7.99 -0.87
CA THR A 51 -16.12 -8.28 0.56
C THR A 51 -15.24 -9.44 0.98
N ARG A 52 -14.52 -9.27 2.09
CA ARG A 52 -13.75 -10.32 2.74
C ARG A 52 -14.21 -10.46 4.18
N ARG A 53 -14.81 -11.60 4.52
CA ARG A 53 -15.17 -11.94 5.89
C ARG A 53 -14.03 -12.69 6.56
N ILE A 54 -13.31 -12.01 7.45
CA ILE A 54 -12.35 -12.63 8.37
C ILE A 54 -13.11 -13.18 9.56
N ASP A 55 -14.06 -12.40 10.08
CA ASP A 55 -15.06 -12.90 11.02
C ASP A 55 -16.10 -13.79 10.28
N LYS A 56 -16.00 -15.09 10.50
CA LYS A 56 -16.89 -16.08 9.89
C LYS A 56 -18.26 -16.15 10.57
N SER A 57 -18.43 -15.57 11.74
CA SER A 57 -19.72 -15.49 12.45
C SER A 57 -20.65 -14.41 11.88
N TYR A 58 -20.11 -13.45 11.10
CA TYR A 58 -20.91 -12.42 10.45
C TYR A 58 -21.93 -13.02 9.47
N PRO A 59 -23.21 -12.58 9.48
CA PRO A 59 -24.27 -13.15 8.65
C PRO A 59 -24.01 -13.01 7.15
N GLY A 60 -24.46 -13.98 6.36
CA GLY A 60 -24.38 -13.98 4.91
C GLY A 60 -23.02 -14.44 4.34
N THR A 61 -22.91 -14.56 3.04
CA THR A 61 -21.67 -14.84 2.30
C THR A 61 -21.00 -13.55 1.85
N SER A 62 -19.73 -13.61 1.50
CA SER A 62 -19.00 -12.44 0.96
C SER A 62 -19.62 -11.94 -0.34
N GLU A 63 -20.10 -12.85 -1.17
CA GLU A 63 -20.77 -12.55 -2.43
C GLU A 63 -22.12 -11.85 -2.23
N GLU A 64 -22.94 -12.33 -1.29
CA GLU A 64 -24.23 -11.72 -0.95
C GLU A 64 -24.05 -10.30 -0.41
N ILE A 65 -23.08 -10.10 0.49
CA ILE A 65 -22.78 -8.78 1.04
C ILE A 65 -22.28 -7.85 -0.07
N SER A 66 -21.39 -8.33 -0.95
CA SER A 66 -20.89 -7.52 -2.07
C SER A 66 -22.01 -7.11 -3.03
N ALA A 67 -22.92 -8.02 -3.35
CA ALA A 67 -24.07 -7.74 -4.23
C ALA A 67 -25.03 -6.73 -3.59
N SER A 68 -25.36 -6.93 -2.32
CA SER A 68 -26.25 -6.06 -1.56
C SER A 68 -25.69 -4.64 -1.43
N LEU A 69 -24.42 -4.51 -1.02
CA LEU A 69 -23.74 -3.20 -0.97
C LEU A 69 -23.65 -2.55 -2.34
N GLY A 70 -23.36 -3.34 -3.40
CA GLY A 70 -23.35 -2.86 -4.78
C GLY A 70 -24.69 -2.23 -5.19
N GLY A 71 -25.82 -2.84 -4.83
CA GLY A 71 -27.17 -2.31 -5.07
C GLY A 71 -27.39 -0.97 -4.36
N VAL A 72 -27.08 -0.89 -3.06
CA VAL A 72 -27.22 0.36 -2.28
C VAL A 72 -26.37 1.49 -2.84
N ILE A 73 -25.13 1.15 -3.27
CA ILE A 73 -24.21 2.14 -3.86
C ILE A 73 -24.75 2.64 -5.21
N LEU A 74 -25.28 1.77 -6.07
CA LEU A 74 -25.85 2.16 -7.36
C LEU A 74 -27.04 3.10 -7.22
N GLU A 75 -27.92 2.85 -6.25
CA GLU A 75 -29.07 3.73 -5.97
C GLU A 75 -28.64 5.11 -5.47
N ALA A 76 -27.56 5.15 -4.65
CA ALA A 76 -27.12 6.38 -4.01
C ALA A 76 -26.11 7.20 -4.85
N CYS A 77 -25.44 6.58 -5.82
CA CYS A 77 -24.36 7.17 -6.62
C CYS A 77 -24.62 6.96 -8.12
N PRO A 78 -25.44 7.80 -8.77
CA PRO A 78 -25.84 7.62 -10.16
C PRO A 78 -24.68 7.76 -11.18
N ASN A 79 -23.56 8.34 -10.75
CA ASN A 79 -22.32 8.45 -11.54
C ASN A 79 -21.48 7.16 -11.51
N LEU A 80 -21.88 6.16 -10.75
CA LEU A 80 -21.18 4.89 -10.68
C LEU A 80 -21.94 3.77 -11.41
N HIS A 81 -21.21 2.90 -12.10
CA HIS A 81 -21.76 1.69 -12.71
C HIS A 81 -20.90 0.46 -12.40
N VAL A 82 -21.51 -0.72 -12.42
CA VAL A 82 -20.79 -1.96 -12.06
C VAL A 82 -20.03 -2.52 -13.25
N ASP A 83 -18.73 -2.75 -13.10
CA ASP A 83 -17.94 -3.63 -13.97
C ASP A 83 -17.29 -4.74 -13.15
N VAL A 84 -17.73 -5.98 -13.37
CA VAL A 84 -17.24 -7.16 -12.65
C VAL A 84 -15.88 -7.64 -13.16
N ARG A 85 -15.46 -7.27 -14.37
CA ARG A 85 -14.24 -7.78 -15.02
C ARG A 85 -13.07 -6.81 -14.84
N ASN A 86 -13.27 -5.54 -15.18
CA ASN A 86 -12.21 -4.52 -15.15
C ASN A 86 -12.68 -3.23 -14.43
N PRO A 87 -13.06 -3.28 -13.15
CA PRO A 87 -13.51 -2.09 -12.45
C PRO A 87 -12.36 -1.11 -12.26
N GLU A 88 -12.63 0.18 -12.48
CA GLU A 88 -11.71 1.28 -12.18
C GLU A 88 -11.55 1.46 -10.67
N LEU A 89 -12.67 1.40 -9.92
CA LEU A 89 -12.69 1.44 -8.47
C LEU A 89 -12.89 0.03 -7.88
N LYS A 90 -11.87 -0.48 -7.22
CA LYS A 90 -11.93 -1.75 -6.47
C LYS A 90 -12.25 -1.43 -5.00
N PHE A 91 -13.54 -1.37 -4.67
CA PHE A 91 -13.97 -1.07 -3.32
C PHE A 91 -13.93 -2.32 -2.44
N ASN A 92 -13.13 -2.29 -1.40
CA ASN A 92 -12.89 -3.41 -0.50
C ASN A 92 -13.56 -3.18 0.85
N VAL A 93 -14.24 -4.21 1.35
CA VAL A 93 -14.91 -4.26 2.65
C VAL A 93 -14.38 -5.48 3.40
N GLU A 94 -13.55 -5.27 4.42
CA GLU A 94 -13.07 -6.35 5.28
C GLU A 94 -13.80 -6.35 6.62
N ILE A 95 -14.57 -7.40 6.86
CA ILE A 95 -15.32 -7.61 8.12
C ILE A 95 -14.47 -8.47 9.04
N ARG A 96 -14.05 -7.88 10.17
CA ARG A 96 -13.18 -8.46 11.19
C ARG A 96 -13.89 -8.49 12.54
N ASN A 97 -13.37 -9.25 13.51
CA ASN A 97 -13.93 -9.30 14.87
C ASN A 97 -13.86 -7.91 15.58
N GLU A 98 -12.85 -7.10 15.22
CA GLU A 98 -12.63 -5.79 15.83
C GLU A 98 -13.26 -4.62 15.06
N GLY A 99 -14.13 -4.91 14.07
CA GLY A 99 -14.78 -3.90 13.24
C GLY A 99 -14.57 -4.10 11.74
N VAL A 100 -14.89 -3.10 10.95
CA VAL A 100 -14.87 -3.19 9.48
C VAL A 100 -13.86 -2.19 8.91
N LEU A 101 -13.12 -2.62 7.87
CA LEU A 101 -12.21 -1.76 7.12
C LEU A 101 -12.76 -1.54 5.72
N LEU A 102 -12.86 -0.26 5.33
CA LEU A 102 -13.27 0.17 3.99
C LEU A 102 -12.09 0.83 3.29
N TYR A 103 -11.79 0.42 2.04
CA TYR A 103 -10.74 1.04 1.24
C TYR A 103 -10.93 0.77 -0.26
N ALA A 104 -10.43 1.67 -1.10
CA ALA A 104 -10.44 1.51 -2.56
C ALA A 104 -9.07 1.79 -3.18
N LEU A 105 -8.17 2.45 -2.44
CA LEU A 105 -6.86 2.84 -2.93
C LEU A 105 -5.80 1.84 -2.47
N SER A 106 -4.97 1.41 -3.43
CA SER A 106 -3.76 0.62 -3.16
C SER A 106 -2.56 1.33 -3.76
N ILE A 107 -1.72 1.89 -2.91
CA ILE A 107 -0.52 2.61 -3.30
C ILE A 107 0.65 1.63 -3.27
N PRO A 108 1.40 1.46 -4.37
CA PRO A 108 2.52 0.53 -4.39
C PRO A 108 3.63 0.97 -3.44
N GLY A 109 4.16 0.02 -2.68
CA GLY A 109 5.40 0.16 -1.92
C GLY A 109 6.61 -0.29 -2.74
N PRO A 110 7.83 -0.21 -2.21
CA PRO A 110 9.04 -0.63 -2.91
C PRO A 110 9.13 -2.15 -3.09
N GLY A 111 8.33 -2.92 -2.36
CA GLY A 111 8.42 -4.37 -2.33
C GLY A 111 9.75 -4.87 -1.76
N GLY A 112 10.20 -6.03 -2.20
CA GLY A 112 11.41 -6.66 -1.68
C GLY A 112 11.18 -7.42 -0.38
N MET A 113 12.22 -7.56 0.43
CA MET A 113 12.20 -8.23 1.73
C MET A 113 12.56 -7.26 2.86
N PRO A 114 12.03 -7.44 4.07
CA PRO A 114 12.41 -6.63 5.21
C PRO A 114 13.92 -6.70 5.45
N VAL A 115 14.55 -5.55 5.68
CA VAL A 115 16.00 -5.44 5.90
C VAL A 115 16.43 -6.29 7.09
N GLY A 116 17.53 -7.04 6.92
CA GLY A 116 18.09 -7.94 7.93
C GLY A 116 17.63 -9.40 7.82
N THR A 117 16.60 -9.70 7.03
CA THR A 117 16.10 -11.08 6.88
C THR A 117 17.04 -12.00 6.10
N ALA A 118 17.91 -11.44 5.25
CA ALA A 118 18.88 -12.17 4.44
C ALA A 118 20.35 -11.99 4.92
N GLY A 119 20.54 -11.63 6.20
CA GLY A 119 21.86 -11.45 6.79
C GLY A 119 22.43 -10.05 6.60
N LYS A 120 23.78 -9.95 6.68
CA LYS A 120 24.52 -8.69 6.63
C LYS A 120 25.58 -8.73 5.52
N ALA A 121 25.87 -7.58 4.94
CA ALA A 121 26.98 -7.42 3.99
C ALA A 121 27.66 -6.05 4.15
N MET A 122 28.94 -5.98 3.77
CA MET A 122 29.69 -4.75 3.69
C MET A 122 29.68 -4.24 2.26
N LEU A 123 29.16 -3.03 2.06
CA LEU A 123 29.17 -2.32 0.78
C LEU A 123 30.43 -1.46 0.70
N LEU A 124 31.26 -1.70 -0.31
CA LEU A 124 32.34 -0.80 -0.65
C LEU A 124 31.76 0.40 -1.43
N LEU A 125 31.43 1.48 -0.70
CA LEU A 125 30.77 2.62 -1.26
C LEU A 125 31.78 3.55 -1.92
N SER A 126 31.49 4.02 -3.11
CA SER A 126 32.30 4.96 -3.86
C SER A 126 31.49 6.22 -4.22
N GLY A 127 32.15 7.28 -4.67
CA GLY A 127 31.49 8.48 -5.18
C GLY A 127 30.87 8.33 -6.59
N GLY A 128 30.90 7.11 -7.17
CA GLY A 128 30.24 6.75 -8.42
C GLY A 128 28.78 6.33 -8.22
N ILE A 129 28.07 6.12 -9.33
CA ILE A 129 26.63 5.76 -9.31
C ILE A 129 26.38 4.26 -9.10
N ASP A 130 27.32 3.40 -9.42
CA ASP A 130 27.12 1.94 -9.44
C ASP A 130 27.03 1.35 -8.02
N SER A 131 27.90 1.78 -7.10
CA SER A 131 27.93 1.24 -5.75
C SER A 131 26.66 1.53 -4.93
N PRO A 132 26.06 2.73 -4.93
CA PRO A 132 24.79 2.96 -4.26
C PRO A 132 23.63 2.19 -4.92
N VAL A 133 23.61 2.04 -6.24
CA VAL A 133 22.61 1.24 -6.95
C VAL A 133 22.73 -0.24 -6.55
N ALA A 134 23.95 -0.79 -6.54
CA ALA A 134 24.19 -2.15 -6.07
C ALA A 134 23.77 -2.33 -4.61
N GLY A 135 24.10 -1.37 -3.74
CA GLY A 135 23.64 -1.34 -2.35
C GLY A 135 22.12 -1.38 -2.22
N TYR A 136 21.42 -0.53 -2.97
CA TYR A 136 19.96 -0.52 -3.00
C TYR A 136 19.37 -1.88 -3.43
N MET A 137 19.91 -2.47 -4.50
CA MET A 137 19.44 -3.75 -5.01
C MET A 137 19.63 -4.90 -4.00
N ILE A 138 20.74 -4.90 -3.29
CA ILE A 138 21.06 -5.92 -2.27
C ILE A 138 20.22 -5.69 -1.00
N ALA A 139 20.08 -4.42 -0.53
CA ALA A 139 19.23 -4.09 0.61
C ALA A 139 17.76 -4.47 0.34
N LYS A 140 17.26 -4.25 -0.88
CA LYS A 140 15.91 -4.65 -1.30
C LYS A 140 15.67 -6.16 -1.22
N ARG A 141 16.72 -6.98 -1.22
CA ARG A 141 16.67 -8.43 -1.02
C ARG A 141 16.74 -8.86 0.45
N GLY A 142 16.65 -7.90 1.36
CA GLY A 142 16.59 -8.16 2.80
C GLY A 142 17.96 -8.18 3.49
N VAL A 143 19.03 -7.78 2.81
CA VAL A 143 20.37 -7.71 3.42
C VAL A 143 20.52 -6.40 4.20
N TYR A 144 20.97 -6.49 5.45
CA TYR A 144 21.41 -5.32 6.20
C TYR A 144 22.79 -4.89 5.71
N LEU A 145 22.89 -3.63 5.23
CA LEU A 145 24.14 -3.10 4.69
C LEU A 145 24.86 -2.23 5.70
N GLU A 146 26.14 -2.46 5.84
CA GLU A 146 27.12 -1.53 6.39
C GLU A 146 27.95 -1.01 5.24
N ALA A 147 28.37 0.26 5.25
CA ALA A 147 29.12 0.85 4.16
C ALA A 147 30.55 1.21 4.61
N THR A 148 31.52 0.95 3.74
CA THR A 148 32.91 1.35 3.93
C THR A 148 33.38 2.16 2.74
N TYR A 149 34.01 3.30 3.00
CA TYR A 149 34.65 4.17 2.02
C TYR A 149 36.16 4.27 2.28
N PHE A 150 36.96 4.04 1.26
CA PHE A 150 38.41 4.22 1.33
C PHE A 150 38.77 5.64 0.92
N HIS A 151 39.19 6.45 1.90
CA HIS A 151 39.66 7.79 1.66
C HIS A 151 41.19 7.82 1.62
N ALA A 152 41.77 8.28 0.50
CA ALA A 152 43.21 8.30 0.25
C ALA A 152 43.68 9.68 -0.21
N PRO A 153 43.91 10.63 0.70
CA PRO A 153 44.50 11.93 0.33
C PRO A 153 45.94 11.75 -0.18
N PRO A 154 46.40 12.55 -1.16
CA PRO A 154 45.67 13.60 -1.89
C PRO A 154 44.88 13.07 -3.11
N TYR A 155 44.86 11.77 -3.37
CA TYR A 155 44.26 11.16 -4.56
C TYR A 155 42.72 11.18 -4.55
N THR A 156 42.09 11.25 -3.38
CA THR A 156 40.64 11.45 -3.25
C THR A 156 40.32 12.82 -2.70
N SER A 157 39.44 13.55 -3.38
CA SER A 157 39.08 14.91 -2.98
C SER A 157 38.05 14.90 -1.83
N GLU A 158 38.00 15.96 -1.02
CA GLU A 158 36.96 16.15 0.01
C GLU A 158 35.53 16.14 -0.58
N ARG A 159 35.36 16.61 -1.85
CA ARG A 159 34.07 16.55 -2.56
C ARG A 159 33.63 15.10 -2.80
N ALA A 160 34.56 14.18 -3.12
CA ALA A 160 34.27 12.78 -3.31
C ALA A 160 33.84 12.13 -1.97
N LYS A 161 34.49 12.47 -0.87
CA LYS A 161 34.14 12.05 0.47
C LYS A 161 32.74 12.56 0.85
N GLN A 162 32.45 13.86 0.62
CA GLN A 162 31.15 14.44 0.93
C GLN A 162 30.02 13.75 0.18
N LYS A 163 30.20 13.43 -1.11
CA LYS A 163 29.20 12.65 -1.86
C LYS A 163 28.87 11.31 -1.23
N VAL A 164 29.88 10.62 -0.69
CA VAL A 164 29.67 9.33 -0.02
C VAL A 164 28.93 9.49 1.30
N VAL A 165 29.14 10.59 2.01
CA VAL A 165 28.43 10.91 3.26
C VAL A 165 26.97 11.27 2.97
N ASP A 166 26.68 11.88 1.82
CA ASP A 166 25.34 12.30 1.41
C ASP A 166 24.49 11.12 0.89
N LEU A 167 25.11 10.01 0.50
CA LEU A 167 24.48 8.79 0.00
C LEU A 167 23.97 7.88 1.13
#